data_08bb96bbeab44fad26bf0e02f826c2c3
#
_entry.id   08bb96bbeab44fad26bf0e02f826c2c3
#
_cell.length_a   1.000
_cell.length_b   1.000
_cell.length_c   1.000
_cell.angle_alpha   90.00
_cell.angle_beta   90.00
_cell.angle_gamma   90.00
#
_symmetry.space_group_name_H-M   'P 1'
#
loop_
_entity.id
_entity.type
_entity.pdbx_description
1 polymer ?
#
loop_
_entity_poly.entity_id
_entity_poly.type
_entity_poly.pdbx_seq_one_letter_code
_entity_poly.pdbx_strand_id
1 'polypeptide(L)'
;MKKYISKFHYLTQDLRSRSHLKQAIIACEAGANWIQYRCLTKPEDELIEEINEIAAFCDDWGTTLILTNHYHLLDKVDAQGVHIEDFDADLKAIRKAIGNDKTLGASATSIARLRAVQNTGVVDYCGYGPFAHTNTKPNNSPLLGFEGYRELTKHPEIKIPVIAVGGINIEDVDPLLKTGVYGIAVSAAINMAADAGRAFKEFHKKVY
;
A
#
# COMPACT_ATOMS: atom_id res chain seq x y z
N MET A 1 11.15 18.32 -0.91
CA MET A 1 9.74 18.59 -1.34
C MET A 1 8.85 17.50 -0.71
N LYS A 2 7.65 17.83 -0.21
CA LYS A 2 6.73 16.83 0.36
C LYS A 2 6.13 16.03 -0.79
N LYS A 3 6.25 14.69 -0.75
CA LYS A 3 5.71 13.81 -1.78
C LYS A 3 4.20 13.68 -1.65
N TYR A 4 3.53 13.45 -2.78
CA TYR A 4 2.13 13.08 -2.77
C TYR A 4 1.99 11.65 -2.22
N ILE A 5 1.10 11.49 -1.24
CA ILE A 5 0.67 10.19 -0.72
C ILE A 5 -0.84 10.12 -0.90
N SER A 6 -1.32 9.14 -1.63
CA SER A 6 -2.74 8.92 -1.81
C SER A 6 -3.43 8.53 -0.49
N LYS A 7 -4.70 8.89 -0.34
CA LYS A 7 -5.53 8.39 0.75
C LYS A 7 -6.08 7.00 0.49
N PHE A 8 -6.07 6.56 -0.76
CA PHE A 8 -6.56 5.25 -1.16
C PHE A 8 -5.47 4.49 -1.90
N HIS A 9 -4.92 3.46 -1.27
CA HIS A 9 -3.95 2.56 -1.85
C HIS A 9 -4.64 1.27 -2.29
N TYR A 10 -4.58 0.95 -3.56
CA TYR A 10 -5.01 -0.35 -4.08
C TYR A 10 -3.81 -1.29 -4.16
N LEU A 11 -3.95 -2.50 -3.59
CA LEU A 11 -2.90 -3.51 -3.61
C LEU A 11 -3.28 -4.65 -4.54
N THR A 12 -2.42 -4.98 -5.50
CA THR A 12 -2.55 -6.21 -6.28
C THR A 12 -2.22 -7.43 -5.40
N GLN A 13 -2.66 -8.61 -5.81
CA GLN A 13 -2.36 -9.87 -5.12
C GLN A 13 -2.20 -11.03 -6.10
N ASP A 14 -1.46 -12.05 -5.69
CA ASP A 14 -1.30 -13.29 -6.46
C ASP A 14 -2.64 -14.03 -6.57
N LEU A 15 -3.22 -14.05 -7.77
CA LEU A 15 -4.47 -14.75 -8.10
C LEU A 15 -4.28 -15.63 -9.32
N ARG A 16 -4.74 -16.89 -9.25
CA ARG A 16 -4.75 -17.77 -10.41
C ARG A 16 -5.68 -17.32 -11.54
N SER A 17 -6.74 -16.60 -11.19
CA SER A 17 -7.78 -16.15 -12.14
C SER A 17 -7.50 -14.81 -12.79
N ARG A 18 -6.53 -14.04 -12.31
CA ARG A 18 -6.30 -12.66 -12.78
C ARG A 18 -4.86 -12.22 -12.50
N SER A 19 -4.08 -11.95 -13.58
CA SER A 19 -2.72 -11.42 -13.45
C SER A 19 -2.67 -10.05 -12.76
N HIS A 20 -1.51 -9.67 -12.23
CA HIS A 20 -1.32 -8.33 -11.64
C HIS A 20 -1.53 -7.22 -12.67
N LEU A 21 -1.08 -7.42 -13.92
CA LEU A 21 -1.36 -6.49 -15.02
C LEU A 21 -2.86 -6.28 -15.21
N LYS A 22 -3.66 -7.35 -15.27
CA LYS A 22 -5.11 -7.21 -15.43
C LYS A 22 -5.78 -6.55 -14.24
N GLN A 23 -5.26 -6.77 -13.03
CA GLN A 23 -5.71 -6.08 -11.82
C GLN A 23 -5.41 -4.59 -11.89
N ALA A 24 -4.21 -4.21 -12.34
CA ALA A 24 -3.79 -2.81 -12.50
C ALA A 24 -4.63 -2.09 -13.57
N ILE A 25 -4.86 -2.73 -14.73
CA ILE A 25 -5.73 -2.19 -15.79
C ILE A 25 -7.12 -1.87 -15.26
N ILE A 26 -7.77 -2.82 -14.58
CA ILE A 26 -9.10 -2.62 -14.00
C ILE A 26 -9.10 -1.46 -13.01
N ALA A 27 -8.07 -1.34 -12.17
CA ALA A 27 -7.97 -0.28 -11.19
C ALA A 27 -7.78 1.10 -11.85
N CYS A 28 -6.90 1.22 -12.85
CA CYS A 28 -6.70 2.46 -13.60
C CYS A 28 -7.99 2.91 -14.31
N GLU A 29 -8.66 2.00 -15.04
CA GLU A 29 -9.96 2.26 -15.69
C GLU A 29 -11.06 2.65 -14.68
N ALA A 30 -10.94 2.22 -13.43
CA ALA A 30 -11.83 2.58 -12.35
C ALA A 30 -11.46 3.90 -11.64
N GLY A 31 -10.34 4.56 -12.01
CA GLY A 31 -9.89 5.84 -11.49
C GLY A 31 -8.82 5.75 -10.39
N ALA A 32 -8.00 4.68 -10.39
CA ALA A 32 -6.91 4.57 -9.44
C ALA A 32 -5.88 5.69 -9.64
N ASN A 33 -5.45 6.30 -8.54
CA ASN A 33 -4.33 7.24 -8.50
C ASN A 33 -3.10 6.67 -7.77
N TRP A 34 -3.24 5.45 -7.21
CA TRP A 34 -2.18 4.74 -6.49
C TRP A 34 -2.39 3.24 -6.55
N ILE A 35 -1.42 2.55 -7.11
CA ILE A 35 -1.37 1.08 -7.16
C ILE A 35 -0.10 0.62 -6.46
N GLN A 36 -0.22 -0.32 -5.55
CA GLN A 36 0.91 -1.03 -4.96
C GLN A 36 0.96 -2.44 -5.56
N TYR A 37 1.98 -2.68 -6.37
CA TYR A 37 2.26 -3.99 -6.95
C TYR A 37 2.83 -4.92 -5.86
N ARG A 38 2.10 -6.00 -5.57
CA ARG A 38 2.46 -6.96 -4.54
C ARG A 38 2.41 -8.37 -5.09
N CYS A 39 3.50 -8.79 -5.73
CA CYS A 39 3.73 -10.14 -6.21
C CYS A 39 4.78 -10.84 -5.33
N LEU A 40 4.47 -12.05 -4.85
CA LEU A 40 5.33 -12.84 -3.96
C LEU A 40 5.77 -14.17 -4.58
N THR A 41 5.30 -14.47 -5.79
CA THR A 41 5.40 -15.81 -6.38
C THR A 41 6.27 -15.88 -7.63
N LYS A 42 6.52 -14.74 -8.30
CA LYS A 42 7.28 -14.70 -9.56
C LYS A 42 8.79 -14.53 -9.33
N PRO A 43 9.63 -15.10 -10.21
CA PRO A 43 11.05 -14.81 -10.25
C PRO A 43 11.33 -13.39 -10.76
N GLU A 44 12.54 -12.88 -10.52
CA GLU A 44 12.89 -11.46 -10.73
C GLU A 44 12.77 -11.01 -12.19
N ASP A 45 13.15 -11.84 -13.14
CA ASP A 45 13.06 -11.54 -14.58
C ASP A 45 11.60 -11.35 -15.04
N GLU A 46 10.69 -12.21 -14.60
CA GLU A 46 9.25 -12.06 -14.86
C GLU A 46 8.65 -10.85 -14.13
N LEU A 47 9.18 -10.49 -12.95
CA LEU A 47 8.76 -9.28 -12.22
C LEU A 47 9.09 -8.02 -13.00
N ILE A 48 10.30 -7.91 -13.57
CA ILE A 48 10.74 -6.73 -14.31
C ILE A 48 9.85 -6.50 -15.54
N GLU A 49 9.54 -7.56 -16.29
CA GLU A 49 8.68 -7.48 -17.47
C GLU A 49 7.27 -7.01 -17.10
N GLU A 50 6.62 -7.69 -16.14
CA GLU A 50 5.25 -7.34 -15.71
C GLU A 50 5.16 -5.94 -15.07
N ILE A 51 6.17 -5.54 -14.27
CA ILE A 51 6.19 -4.20 -13.66
C ILE A 51 6.27 -3.12 -14.73
N ASN A 52 7.10 -3.30 -15.77
CA ASN A 52 7.22 -2.32 -16.85
C ASN A 52 5.93 -2.22 -17.70
N GLU A 53 5.24 -3.34 -17.95
CA GLU A 53 3.92 -3.32 -18.58
C GLU A 53 2.89 -2.55 -17.73
N ILE A 54 2.87 -2.80 -16.42
CA ILE A 54 1.99 -2.09 -15.48
C ILE A 54 2.36 -0.60 -15.41
N ALA A 55 3.65 -0.26 -15.36
CA ALA A 55 4.14 1.11 -15.29
C ALA A 55 3.70 1.93 -16.49
N ALA A 56 3.86 1.39 -17.71
CA ALA A 56 3.41 2.06 -18.93
C ALA A 56 1.90 2.36 -18.88
N PHE A 57 1.10 1.40 -18.40
CA PHE A 57 -0.33 1.59 -18.25
C PHE A 57 -0.67 2.62 -17.15
N CYS A 58 0.04 2.59 -16.03
CA CYS A 58 -0.12 3.57 -14.95
C CYS A 58 0.19 5.00 -15.42
N ASP A 59 1.23 5.19 -16.25
CA ASP A 59 1.62 6.50 -16.80
C ASP A 59 0.52 7.11 -17.67
N ASP A 60 -0.12 6.31 -18.52
CA ASP A 60 -1.24 6.76 -19.36
C ASP A 60 -2.41 7.30 -18.52
N TRP A 61 -2.57 6.83 -17.30
CA TRP A 61 -3.64 7.21 -16.38
C TRP A 61 -3.20 8.17 -15.27
N GLY A 62 -1.93 8.54 -15.21
CA GLY A 62 -1.37 9.36 -14.13
C GLY A 62 -1.43 8.69 -12.76
N THR A 63 -1.32 7.36 -12.73
CA THR A 63 -1.40 6.52 -11.52
C THR A 63 0.01 6.28 -10.96
N THR A 64 0.21 6.54 -9.68
CA THR A 64 1.46 6.23 -8.98
C THR A 64 1.61 4.72 -8.79
N LEU A 65 2.72 4.15 -9.24
CA LEU A 65 3.07 2.74 -9.05
C LEU A 65 4.11 2.58 -7.94
N ILE A 66 3.79 1.76 -6.94
CA ILE A 66 4.66 1.43 -5.80
C ILE A 66 4.91 -0.08 -5.80
N LEU A 67 6.16 -0.50 -5.65
CA LEU A 67 6.52 -1.91 -5.53
C LEU A 67 6.47 -2.37 -4.07
N THR A 68 6.15 -3.62 -3.81
CA THR A 68 6.29 -4.21 -2.46
C THR A 68 7.63 -4.93 -2.36
N ASN A 69 8.48 -4.51 -1.41
CA ASN A 69 9.80 -5.08 -1.06
C ASN A 69 10.90 -5.02 -2.15
N HIS A 70 10.57 -4.96 -3.42
CA HIS A 70 11.53 -5.06 -4.54
C HIS A 70 12.25 -3.72 -4.80
N TYR A 71 12.83 -3.08 -3.76
CA TYR A 71 13.51 -1.78 -3.90
C TYR A 71 14.72 -1.84 -4.85
N HIS A 72 15.38 -2.99 -4.95
CA HIS A 72 16.53 -3.23 -5.82
C HIS A 72 16.18 -3.27 -7.33
N LEU A 73 14.88 -3.28 -7.66
CA LEU A 73 14.41 -3.21 -9.04
C LEU A 73 14.10 -1.78 -9.50
N LEU A 74 14.09 -0.79 -8.60
CA LEU A 74 13.69 0.59 -8.95
C LEU A 74 14.61 1.30 -9.96
N ASP A 75 15.80 0.80 -10.18
CA ASP A 75 16.72 1.25 -11.23
C ASP A 75 16.50 0.56 -12.59
N LYS A 76 15.70 -0.52 -12.60
CA LYS A 76 15.42 -1.34 -13.79
C LYS A 76 13.99 -1.16 -14.32
N VAL A 77 13.11 -0.51 -13.54
CA VAL A 77 11.68 -0.38 -13.84
C VAL A 77 11.19 1.05 -13.58
N ASP A 78 10.12 1.45 -14.29
CA ASP A 78 9.53 2.77 -14.13
C ASP A 78 8.44 2.77 -13.05
N ALA A 79 8.86 2.65 -11.77
CA ALA A 79 7.98 2.79 -10.63
C ALA A 79 8.39 3.98 -9.75
N GLN A 80 7.41 4.62 -9.10
CA GLN A 80 7.62 5.85 -8.36
C GLN A 80 8.07 5.62 -6.92
N GLY A 81 8.13 4.35 -6.47
CA GLY A 81 8.62 4.05 -5.13
C GLY A 81 8.43 2.61 -4.69
N VAL A 82 8.65 2.38 -3.41
CA VAL A 82 8.58 1.06 -2.78
C VAL A 82 7.92 1.13 -1.41
N HIS A 83 7.20 0.08 -1.04
CA HIS A 83 6.67 -0.17 0.29
C HIS A 83 7.35 -1.40 0.90
N ILE A 84 7.97 -1.26 2.06
CA ILE A 84 8.73 -2.31 2.74
C ILE A 84 7.85 -2.98 3.80
N GLU A 85 7.60 -4.28 3.61
CA GLU A 85 6.85 -5.10 4.57
C GLU A 85 7.76 -5.84 5.56
N ASP A 86 9.07 -5.91 5.27
CA ASP A 86 10.07 -6.52 6.13
C ASP A 86 10.37 -5.58 7.32
N PHE A 87 10.12 -6.07 8.54
CA PHE A 87 10.34 -5.29 9.76
C PHE A 87 11.81 -5.16 10.13
N ASP A 88 12.69 -6.03 9.63
CA ASP A 88 14.12 -6.04 9.93
C ASP A 88 14.93 -5.26 8.88
N ALA A 89 14.27 -4.76 7.83
CA ALA A 89 14.92 -4.01 6.76
C ALA A 89 15.56 -2.71 7.26
N ASP A 90 16.78 -2.43 6.80
CA ASP A 90 17.45 -1.14 7.02
C ASP A 90 16.85 -0.06 6.09
N LEU A 91 15.83 0.64 6.60
CA LEU A 91 15.13 1.69 5.86
C LEU A 91 16.04 2.85 5.44
N LYS A 92 17.12 3.13 6.20
CA LYS A 92 18.09 4.18 5.83
C LYS A 92 18.97 3.74 4.68
N ALA A 93 19.43 2.49 4.68
CA ALA A 93 20.17 1.91 3.55
C ALA A 93 19.29 1.86 2.29
N ILE A 94 18.03 1.44 2.41
CA ILE A 94 17.07 1.43 1.29
C ILE A 94 16.86 2.85 0.75
N ARG A 95 16.64 3.85 1.62
CA ARG A 95 16.50 5.25 1.18
C ARG A 95 17.73 5.74 0.42
N LYS A 96 18.92 5.39 0.89
CA LYS A 96 20.17 5.72 0.20
C LYS A 96 20.24 5.08 -1.19
N ALA A 97 19.79 3.83 -1.31
CA ALA A 97 19.80 3.09 -2.57
C ALA A 97 18.82 3.66 -3.59
N ILE A 98 17.56 3.96 -3.18
CA ILE A 98 16.51 4.42 -4.10
C ILE A 98 16.52 5.93 -4.37
N GLY A 99 17.33 6.70 -3.63
CA GLY A 99 17.39 8.17 -3.74
C GLY A 99 16.21 8.88 -3.05
N ASN A 100 16.25 10.23 -3.05
CA ASN A 100 15.25 11.05 -2.38
C ASN A 100 13.98 11.27 -3.21
N ASP A 101 14.02 11.04 -4.51
CA ASP A 101 12.89 11.29 -5.41
C ASP A 101 11.84 10.17 -5.36
N LYS A 102 12.29 8.94 -5.12
CA LYS A 102 11.39 7.78 -5.00
C LYS A 102 10.66 7.77 -3.65
N THR A 103 9.41 7.35 -3.65
CA THR A 103 8.60 7.19 -2.43
C THR A 103 9.02 5.95 -1.65
N LEU A 104 9.17 6.07 -0.34
CA LEU A 104 9.44 4.97 0.58
C LEU A 104 8.32 4.84 1.61
N GLY A 105 7.56 3.77 1.54
CA GLY A 105 6.63 3.35 2.58
C GLY A 105 7.20 2.23 3.44
N ALA A 106 6.69 2.06 4.65
CA ALA A 106 7.03 0.93 5.51
C ALA A 106 5.82 0.46 6.31
N SER A 107 5.82 -0.82 6.71
CA SER A 107 4.76 -1.42 7.52
C SER A 107 5.03 -1.30 9.02
N ALA A 108 3.95 -1.17 9.80
CA ALA A 108 3.96 -1.26 11.26
C ALA A 108 2.73 -2.01 11.77
N THR A 109 2.90 -2.72 12.89
CA THR A 109 1.84 -3.50 13.56
C THR A 109 1.59 -3.02 15.00
N SER A 110 2.32 -1.99 15.44
CA SER A 110 2.19 -1.39 16.76
C SER A 110 2.57 0.09 16.75
N ILE A 111 2.10 0.84 17.75
CA ILE A 111 2.50 2.24 17.97
C ILE A 111 4.02 2.37 18.14
N ALA A 112 4.64 1.44 18.87
CA ALA A 112 6.09 1.44 19.05
C ALA A 112 6.82 1.34 17.68
N ARG A 113 6.34 0.46 16.78
CA ARG A 113 6.91 0.33 15.45
C ARG A 113 6.64 1.56 14.59
N LEU A 114 5.45 2.15 14.64
CA LEU A 114 5.15 3.42 13.95
C LEU A 114 6.14 4.53 14.35
N ARG A 115 6.39 4.68 15.66
CA ARG A 115 7.40 5.63 16.16
C ARG A 115 8.79 5.31 15.65
N ALA A 116 9.19 4.04 15.70
CA ALA A 116 10.51 3.60 15.20
C ALA A 116 10.67 3.93 13.70
N VAL A 117 9.67 3.63 12.87
CA VAL A 117 9.65 3.95 11.44
C VAL A 117 9.74 5.46 11.24
N GLN A 118 8.89 6.26 11.88
CA GLN A 118 8.93 7.72 11.78
C GLN A 118 10.29 8.30 12.21
N ASN A 119 10.87 7.80 13.30
CA ASN A 119 12.13 8.28 13.85
C ASN A 119 13.34 7.95 12.96
N THR A 120 13.20 7.08 11.95
CA THR A 120 14.25 6.93 10.93
C THR A 120 14.46 8.21 10.15
N GLY A 121 13.42 9.04 10.01
CA GLY A 121 13.42 10.29 9.25
C GLY A 121 13.46 10.13 7.73
N VAL A 122 13.36 8.89 7.21
CA VAL A 122 13.55 8.58 5.78
C VAL A 122 12.31 8.01 5.09
N VAL A 123 11.25 7.69 5.84
CA VAL A 123 10.02 7.08 5.33
C VAL A 123 8.96 8.16 5.08
N ASP A 124 8.25 8.06 3.96
CA ASP A 124 7.26 9.04 3.54
C ASP A 124 5.85 8.74 4.07
N TYR A 125 5.50 7.47 4.28
CA TYR A 125 4.24 7.03 4.87
C TYR A 125 4.37 5.65 5.54
N CYS A 126 3.41 5.28 6.38
CA CYS A 126 3.40 3.99 7.05
C CYS A 126 2.07 3.27 6.86
N GLY A 127 2.12 2.01 6.43
CA GLY A 127 1.01 1.07 6.48
C GLY A 127 0.87 0.52 7.89
N TYR A 128 -0.29 0.69 8.52
CA TYR A 128 -0.54 0.28 9.90
C TYR A 128 -1.67 -0.75 9.97
N GLY A 129 -1.36 -1.95 10.44
CA GLY A 129 -2.30 -3.08 10.44
C GLY A 129 -1.73 -4.34 11.07
N PRO A 130 -2.47 -5.46 11.03
CA PRO A 130 -3.73 -5.61 10.28
C PRO A 130 -4.95 -5.08 11.05
N PHE A 131 -5.90 -4.47 10.32
CA PHE A 131 -7.16 -4.03 10.89
C PHE A 131 -8.02 -5.22 11.33
N ALA A 132 -8.21 -6.20 10.43
CA ALA A 132 -9.01 -7.39 10.64
C ALA A 132 -8.33 -8.61 10.01
N HIS A 133 -8.91 -9.80 10.17
CA HIS A 133 -8.40 -11.02 9.54
C HIS A 133 -8.35 -10.90 8.03
N THR A 134 -7.26 -11.40 7.43
CA THR A 134 -7.08 -11.43 6.00
C THR A 134 -6.39 -12.72 5.56
N ASN A 135 -6.85 -13.28 4.46
CA ASN A 135 -6.22 -14.45 3.84
C ASN A 135 -5.11 -14.08 2.83
N THR A 136 -4.94 -12.78 2.54
CA THR A 136 -3.95 -12.29 1.57
C THR A 136 -2.53 -12.40 2.10
N LYS A 137 -2.34 -12.30 3.41
CA LYS A 137 -1.06 -12.44 4.10
C LYS A 137 -1.28 -13.18 5.41
N PRO A 138 -0.71 -14.40 5.57
CA PRO A 138 -0.64 -15.02 6.89
C PRO A 138 0.03 -14.06 7.87
N ASN A 139 -0.66 -13.71 8.93
CA ASN A 139 -0.20 -12.71 9.87
C ASN A 139 -0.54 -13.14 11.29
N ASN A 140 0.49 -13.32 12.12
CA ASN A 140 0.36 -13.66 13.53
C ASN A 140 0.29 -12.40 14.44
N SER A 141 0.30 -11.19 13.83
CA SER A 141 0.20 -9.96 14.60
C SER A 141 -1.21 -9.77 15.15
N PRO A 142 -1.35 -9.17 16.34
CA PRO A 142 -2.66 -8.83 16.89
C PRO A 142 -3.46 -7.94 15.94
N LEU A 143 -4.76 -8.19 15.86
CA LEU A 143 -5.68 -7.35 15.07
C LEU A 143 -5.88 -6.02 15.79
N LEU A 144 -5.77 -4.92 15.07
CA LEU A 144 -5.91 -3.58 15.63
C LEU A 144 -7.38 -3.19 15.87
N GLY A 145 -8.29 -3.62 14.99
CA GLY A 145 -9.67 -3.15 15.02
C GLY A 145 -9.76 -1.62 15.01
N PHE A 146 -10.93 -1.07 15.25
CA PHE A 146 -11.11 0.39 15.32
C PHE A 146 -10.37 1.02 16.52
N GLU A 147 -10.25 0.29 17.63
CA GLU A 147 -9.59 0.81 18.84
C GLU A 147 -8.10 1.05 18.63
N GLY A 148 -7.40 0.16 17.91
CA GLY A 148 -5.99 0.35 17.57
C GLY A 148 -5.74 1.63 16.75
N TYR A 149 -6.69 2.02 15.91
CA TYR A 149 -6.59 3.27 15.14
C TYR A 149 -7.02 4.50 15.98
N ARG A 150 -8.03 4.39 16.86
CA ARG A 150 -8.36 5.46 17.81
C ARG A 150 -7.20 5.76 18.75
N GLU A 151 -6.40 4.76 19.10
CA GLU A 151 -5.20 4.94 19.92
C GLU A 151 -4.21 5.93 19.31
N LEU A 152 -4.14 6.04 17.95
CA LEU A 152 -3.29 7.04 17.27
C LEU A 152 -3.58 8.48 17.71
N THR A 153 -4.83 8.79 18.07
CA THR A 153 -5.19 10.16 18.52
C THR A 153 -4.53 10.55 19.83
N LYS A 154 -4.10 9.57 20.64
CA LYS A 154 -3.35 9.78 21.87
C LYS A 154 -1.84 10.00 21.64
N HIS A 155 -1.40 9.89 20.38
CA HIS A 155 -0.01 9.97 19.97
C HIS A 155 0.22 11.12 18.98
N PRO A 156 0.03 12.39 19.43
CA PRO A 156 0.16 13.56 18.56
C PRO A 156 1.57 13.78 18.00
N GLU A 157 2.56 13.07 18.53
CA GLU A 157 3.93 13.03 18.01
C GLU A 157 4.06 12.24 16.70
N ILE A 158 3.10 11.35 16.38
CA ILE A 158 3.08 10.62 15.10
C ILE A 158 2.53 11.55 14.03
N LYS A 159 3.40 12.01 13.13
CA LYS A 159 3.10 12.98 12.06
C LYS A 159 3.17 12.39 10.66
N ILE A 160 3.76 11.20 10.52
CA ILE A 160 3.82 10.49 9.24
C ILE A 160 2.41 10.11 8.78
N PRO A 161 2.07 10.21 7.48
CA PRO A 161 0.80 9.68 6.98
C PRO A 161 0.63 8.20 7.33
N VAL A 162 -0.44 7.85 8.05
CA VAL A 162 -0.76 6.47 8.45
C VAL A 162 -1.88 5.94 7.58
N ILE A 163 -1.62 4.84 6.88
CA ILE A 163 -2.56 4.14 6.00
C ILE A 163 -3.04 2.87 6.71
N ALA A 164 -4.33 2.77 7.00
CA ALA A 164 -4.90 1.56 7.58
C ALA A 164 -4.90 0.42 6.55
N VAL A 165 -4.50 -0.79 6.96
CA VAL A 165 -4.39 -1.94 6.06
C VAL A 165 -4.78 -3.26 6.73
N GLY A 166 -5.26 -4.20 5.93
CA GLY A 166 -5.51 -5.60 6.32
C GLY A 166 -6.97 -5.90 6.67
N GLY A 167 -7.66 -6.64 5.79
CA GLY A 167 -9.02 -7.11 6.02
C GLY A 167 -10.10 -6.04 6.00
N ILE A 168 -9.86 -4.89 5.37
CA ILE A 168 -10.81 -3.78 5.30
C ILE A 168 -11.89 -4.08 4.26
N ASN A 169 -13.15 -4.01 4.66
CA ASN A 169 -14.33 -4.08 3.80
C ASN A 169 -14.96 -2.69 3.58
N ILE A 170 -15.92 -2.60 2.70
CA ILE A 170 -16.52 -1.31 2.29
C ILE A 170 -17.24 -0.60 3.45
N GLU A 171 -17.83 -1.35 4.36
CA GLU A 171 -18.49 -0.85 5.57
C GLU A 171 -17.53 -0.29 6.62
N ASP A 172 -16.28 -0.70 6.59
CA ASP A 172 -15.25 -0.27 7.56
C ASP A 172 -14.67 1.10 7.22
N VAL A 173 -14.81 1.56 5.96
CA VAL A 173 -14.11 2.75 5.44
C VAL A 173 -14.46 4.00 6.24
N ASP A 174 -15.74 4.34 6.33
CA ASP A 174 -16.18 5.57 7.03
C ASP A 174 -15.81 5.56 8.52
N PRO A 175 -16.02 4.44 9.28
CA PRO A 175 -15.55 4.35 10.67
C PRO A 175 -14.03 4.47 10.82
N LEU A 176 -13.24 3.88 9.90
CA LEU A 176 -11.78 3.98 9.93
C LEU A 176 -11.31 5.42 9.70
N LEU A 177 -11.83 6.09 8.66
CA LEU A 177 -11.46 7.48 8.38
C LEU A 177 -11.81 8.42 9.55
N LYS A 178 -12.92 8.16 10.25
CA LYS A 178 -13.31 8.90 11.47
C LYS A 178 -12.35 8.72 12.64
N THR A 179 -11.49 7.70 12.64
CA THR A 179 -10.43 7.56 13.65
C THR A 179 -9.29 8.55 13.47
N GLY A 180 -9.23 9.26 12.34
CA GLY A 180 -8.17 10.21 12.03
C GLY A 180 -6.98 9.60 11.27
N VAL A 181 -7.05 8.34 10.80
CA VAL A 181 -6.05 7.80 9.88
C VAL A 181 -6.02 8.61 8.59
N TYR A 182 -4.85 8.69 7.97
CA TYR A 182 -4.69 9.47 6.74
C TYR A 182 -5.45 8.85 5.56
N GLY A 183 -5.50 7.52 5.48
CA GLY A 183 -6.14 6.79 4.40
C GLY A 183 -6.19 5.28 4.66
N ILE A 184 -6.57 4.54 3.63
CA ILE A 184 -6.72 3.09 3.67
C ILE A 184 -6.00 2.39 2.53
N ALA A 185 -5.64 1.13 2.74
CA ALA A 185 -5.09 0.24 1.72
C ALA A 185 -5.96 -1.03 1.61
N VAL A 186 -6.43 -1.34 0.40
CA VAL A 186 -7.37 -2.43 0.13
C VAL A 186 -6.83 -3.36 -0.95
N SER A 187 -6.99 -4.67 -0.74
CA SER A 187 -6.64 -5.72 -1.70
C SER A 187 -7.82 -6.67 -1.93
N ALA A 188 -8.00 -7.65 -1.04
CA ALA A 188 -8.92 -8.77 -1.22
C ALA A 188 -10.37 -8.33 -1.47
N ALA A 189 -10.87 -7.33 -0.75
CA ALA A 189 -12.25 -6.86 -0.90
C ALA A 189 -12.56 -6.34 -2.31
N ILE A 190 -11.54 -5.90 -3.05
CA ILE A 190 -11.65 -5.52 -4.46
C ILE A 190 -11.32 -6.70 -5.37
N ASN A 191 -10.19 -7.34 -5.14
CA ASN A 191 -9.68 -8.37 -6.03
C ASN A 191 -10.55 -9.63 -6.08
N MET A 192 -11.24 -9.95 -5.00
CA MET A 192 -12.15 -11.11 -4.90
C MET A 192 -13.60 -10.78 -5.22
N ALA A 193 -13.93 -9.52 -5.47
CA ALA A 193 -15.28 -9.13 -5.87
C ALA A 193 -15.64 -9.69 -7.26
N ALA A 194 -16.92 -10.00 -7.48
CA ALA A 194 -17.43 -10.44 -8.77
C ALA A 194 -17.16 -9.40 -9.87
N ASP A 195 -17.28 -8.11 -9.53
CA ASP A 195 -16.93 -6.97 -10.36
C ASP A 195 -15.91 -6.10 -9.59
N ALA A 196 -14.63 -6.31 -9.87
CA ALA A 196 -13.54 -5.61 -9.20
C ALA A 196 -13.51 -4.10 -9.54
N GLY A 197 -13.88 -3.72 -10.78
CA GLY A 197 -13.93 -2.33 -11.19
C GLY A 197 -15.02 -1.56 -10.45
N ARG A 198 -16.19 -2.15 -10.29
CA ARG A 198 -17.29 -1.58 -9.49
C ARG A 198 -16.89 -1.48 -8.02
N ALA A 199 -16.35 -2.56 -7.45
CA ALA A 199 -15.89 -2.56 -6.06
C ALA A 199 -14.84 -1.47 -5.82
N PHE A 200 -13.87 -1.30 -6.73
CA PHE A 200 -12.88 -0.22 -6.66
C PHE A 200 -13.55 1.15 -6.60
N LYS A 201 -14.50 1.44 -7.50
CA LYS A 201 -15.22 2.73 -7.54
C LYS A 201 -16.01 3.00 -6.26
N GLU A 202 -16.59 1.97 -5.64
CA GLU A 202 -17.30 2.09 -4.37
C GLU A 202 -16.35 2.49 -3.23
N PHE A 203 -15.17 1.86 -3.12
CA PHE A 203 -14.14 2.25 -2.16
C PHE A 203 -13.61 3.66 -2.43
N HIS A 204 -13.29 3.96 -3.69
CA HIS A 204 -12.77 5.27 -4.09
C HIS A 204 -13.73 6.40 -3.69
N LYS A 205 -15.03 6.24 -3.99
CA LYS A 205 -16.07 7.21 -3.62
C LYS A 205 -16.21 7.44 -2.11
N LYS A 206 -15.92 6.42 -1.29
CA LYS A 206 -15.98 6.56 0.17
C LYS A 206 -14.75 7.28 0.76
N VAL A 207 -13.60 7.21 0.08
CA VAL A 207 -12.37 7.85 0.55
C VAL A 207 -12.30 9.31 0.12
N TYR A 208 -12.89 9.65 -1.03
CA TYR A 208 -12.90 11.00 -1.63
C TYR A 208 -14.30 11.59 -1.73
#